data_8282af54ab62e23b30a4808c273de35f
#
_entry.id   8282af54ab62e23b30a4808c273de35f
#
_cell.length_a   1.000
_cell.length_b   1.000
_cell.length_c   1.000
_cell.angle_alpha   90.00
_cell.angle_beta   90.00
_cell.angle_gamma   90.00
#
_symmetry.space_group_name_H-M   'P 1'
#
loop_
_entity.id
_entity.type
_entity.pdbx_description
1 polymer ?
#
loop_
_entity_poly.entity_id
_entity_poly.type
_entity_poly.pdbx_seq_one_letter_code
_entity_poly.pdbx_strand_id
1 'polypeptide(L)'
;PAMKSLVDILRPIQKMNIVRNIVTEDGHFPNNGLLPLMVYQGAFQIVGEDETDTIKEILETNSWAKAWVDGIYDYHHYHSTAHEILVTLRGSCRVQFGGPNGLTLSFEKGDVVIIPAGVAHKKIDDTDGFQCLGAYPDGQDFDMNYGKPEETDKALENIRKLPVPE
;
A
#
# COMPACT_ATOMS: atom_id res chain seq x y z
N PRO A 1 15.00 -25.18 6.24
CA PRO A 1 15.78 -23.94 6.14
C PRO A 1 16.19 -23.45 7.52
N ALA A 2 17.37 -22.84 7.60
CA ALA A 2 17.84 -22.27 8.85
C ALA A 2 16.97 -21.07 9.26
N MET A 3 16.71 -20.95 10.55
CA MET A 3 16.02 -19.76 11.09
C MET A 3 16.92 -18.54 10.93
N LYS A 4 16.37 -17.44 10.45
CA LYS A 4 17.08 -16.16 10.40
C LYS A 4 17.27 -15.60 11.80
N SER A 5 18.45 -15.00 12.05
CA SER A 5 18.68 -14.29 13.30
C SER A 5 17.88 -12.99 13.33
N LEU A 6 17.69 -12.41 14.52
CA LEU A 6 17.04 -11.10 14.65
C LEU A 6 17.77 -10.02 13.85
N VAL A 7 19.11 -10.07 13.83
CA VAL A 7 19.94 -9.13 13.05
C VAL A 7 19.63 -9.27 11.56
N ASP A 8 19.51 -10.50 11.03
CA ASP A 8 19.20 -10.74 9.64
C ASP A 8 17.80 -10.23 9.27
N ILE A 9 16.81 -10.42 10.15
CA ILE A 9 15.43 -9.95 9.95
C ILE A 9 15.37 -8.42 9.94
N LEU A 10 16.08 -7.76 10.84
CA LEU A 10 16.03 -6.31 11.00
C LEU A 10 16.94 -5.54 10.04
N ARG A 11 17.89 -6.23 9.38
CA ARG A 11 18.88 -5.61 8.50
C ARG A 11 18.29 -4.70 7.42
N PRO A 12 17.15 -5.04 6.76
CA PRO A 12 16.57 -4.16 5.74
C PRO A 12 15.97 -2.88 6.30
N ILE A 13 15.67 -2.80 7.59
CA ILE A 13 15.03 -1.64 8.20
C ILE A 13 16.07 -0.54 8.40
N GLN A 14 15.75 0.67 7.95
CA GLN A 14 16.64 1.83 8.09
C GLN A 14 15.85 3.08 8.51
N LYS A 15 16.58 4.16 8.79
CA LYS A 15 15.97 5.45 9.11
C LYS A 15 15.19 5.96 7.91
N MET A 16 13.95 6.40 8.13
CA MET A 16 13.03 6.80 7.09
C MET A 16 12.41 8.16 7.37
N ASN A 17 11.90 8.80 6.32
CA ASN A 17 11.01 9.95 6.43
C ASN A 17 9.57 9.48 6.34
N ILE A 18 8.72 9.99 7.23
CA ILE A 18 7.30 9.65 7.24
C ILE A 18 6.49 10.85 6.74
N VAL A 19 5.68 10.64 5.73
CA VAL A 19 4.79 11.66 5.14
C VAL A 19 3.35 11.18 5.30
N ARG A 20 2.46 12.09 5.73
CA ARG A 20 1.04 11.81 5.95
C ARG A 20 0.19 12.73 5.10
N ASN A 21 -0.84 12.17 4.45
CA ASN A 21 -1.79 12.94 3.67
C ASN A 21 -3.19 12.39 3.90
N ILE A 22 -4.11 13.25 4.33
CA ILE A 22 -5.54 12.90 4.33
C ILE A 22 -6.06 13.13 2.90
N VAL A 23 -6.68 12.11 2.33
CA VAL A 23 -7.25 12.15 0.99
C VAL A 23 -8.77 12.11 1.12
N THR A 24 -9.41 13.27 0.90
CA THR A 24 -10.84 13.42 1.05
C THR A 24 -11.59 13.02 -0.22
N GLU A 25 -12.89 12.76 -0.10
CA GLU A 25 -13.73 12.37 -1.23
C GLU A 25 -13.73 13.45 -2.33
N ASP A 26 -13.92 13.03 -3.57
CA ASP A 26 -13.90 13.92 -4.73
C ASP A 26 -15.20 13.90 -5.56
N GLY A 27 -16.27 13.32 -5.02
CA GLY A 27 -17.55 13.14 -5.70
C GLY A 27 -17.70 11.81 -6.44
N HIS A 28 -16.60 11.13 -6.75
CA HIS A 28 -16.59 9.81 -7.40
C HIS A 28 -15.94 8.73 -6.54
N PHE A 29 -14.87 9.10 -5.85
CA PHE A 29 -14.12 8.20 -4.97
C PHE A 29 -14.32 8.64 -3.53
N PRO A 30 -14.71 7.72 -2.64
CA PRO A 30 -14.93 8.07 -1.23
C PRO A 30 -13.65 8.49 -0.54
N ASN A 31 -12.54 7.93 -0.94
CA ASN A 31 -11.26 8.10 -0.28
C ASN A 31 -11.39 7.83 1.24
N ASN A 32 -10.58 8.47 2.07
CA ASN A 32 -10.71 8.29 3.52
C ASN A 32 -10.38 9.61 4.24
N GLY A 33 -11.41 10.23 4.81
CA GLY A 33 -11.27 11.51 5.51
C GLY A 33 -10.77 11.39 6.95
N LEU A 34 -10.60 10.17 7.47
CA LEU A 34 -10.19 9.93 8.85
C LEU A 34 -8.77 9.37 8.95
N LEU A 35 -8.44 8.37 8.13
CA LEU A 35 -7.13 7.72 8.16
C LEU A 35 -6.24 8.28 7.07
N PRO A 36 -5.02 8.71 7.41
CA PRO A 36 -4.10 9.27 6.43
C PRO A 36 -3.49 8.20 5.53
N LEU A 37 -3.18 8.59 4.30
CA LEU A 37 -2.22 7.88 3.46
C LEU A 37 -0.85 8.06 4.11
N MET A 38 -0.20 6.97 4.45
CA MET A 38 1.10 6.98 5.14
C MET A 38 2.19 6.55 4.18
N VAL A 39 3.19 7.39 3.99
CA VAL A 39 4.35 7.08 3.16
C VAL A 39 5.59 7.04 4.03
N TYR A 40 6.31 5.93 3.97
CA TYR A 40 7.56 5.70 4.70
C TYR A 40 8.69 5.65 3.67
N GLN A 41 9.30 6.81 3.42
CA GLN A 41 10.36 6.94 2.42
C GLN A 41 11.65 6.31 2.92
N GLY A 42 12.19 5.38 2.14
CA GLY A 42 13.42 4.70 2.48
C GLY A 42 13.32 3.78 3.70
N ALA A 43 12.14 3.20 3.95
CA ALA A 43 11.91 2.33 5.11
C ALA A 43 12.80 1.08 5.09
N PHE A 44 13.06 0.53 3.90
CA PHE A 44 13.86 -0.67 3.74
C PHE A 44 15.09 -0.41 2.89
N GLN A 45 16.21 -1.03 3.29
CA GLN A 45 17.42 -1.10 2.45
C GLN A 45 17.40 -2.43 1.71
N ILE A 46 17.06 -2.38 0.43
CA ILE A 46 16.91 -3.59 -0.40
C ILE A 46 18.14 -3.71 -1.29
N VAL A 47 18.94 -4.76 -1.05
CA VAL A 47 20.20 -4.98 -1.77
C VAL A 47 20.21 -6.25 -2.63
N GLY A 48 19.16 -7.10 -2.54
CA GLY A 48 19.07 -8.33 -3.31
C GLY A 48 17.70 -8.97 -3.23
N GLU A 49 17.51 -10.07 -3.94
CA GLU A 49 16.21 -10.78 -4.00
C GLU A 49 15.83 -11.42 -2.67
N ASP A 50 16.81 -11.79 -1.84
CA ASP A 50 16.58 -12.40 -0.53
C ASP A 50 15.81 -11.47 0.42
N GLU A 51 15.86 -10.17 0.17
CA GLU A 51 15.16 -9.18 0.99
C GLU A 51 13.64 -9.29 0.87
N THR A 52 13.11 -9.78 -0.25
CA THR A 52 11.67 -9.96 -0.45
C THR A 52 11.08 -10.87 0.62
N ASP A 53 11.70 -12.03 0.87
CA ASP A 53 11.23 -12.96 1.89
C ASP A 53 11.34 -12.36 3.30
N THR A 54 12.42 -11.64 3.57
CA THR A 54 12.63 -10.98 4.86
C THR A 54 11.59 -9.89 5.10
N ILE A 55 11.30 -9.06 4.09
CA ILE A 55 10.26 -8.03 4.17
C ILE A 55 8.90 -8.66 4.40
N LYS A 56 8.59 -9.75 3.70
CA LYS A 56 7.35 -10.47 3.89
C LYS A 56 7.21 -10.97 5.34
N GLU A 57 8.26 -11.52 5.92
CA GLU A 57 8.27 -11.95 7.32
C GLU A 57 8.03 -10.78 8.28
N ILE A 58 8.64 -9.63 8.01
CA ILE A 58 8.43 -8.42 8.82
C ILE A 58 6.96 -7.99 8.76
N LEU A 59 6.35 -7.98 7.58
CA LEU A 59 4.95 -7.63 7.41
C LEU A 59 4.05 -8.62 8.17
N GLU A 60 4.30 -9.91 8.03
CA GLU A 60 3.53 -10.95 8.72
C GLU A 60 3.62 -10.81 10.24
N THR A 61 4.79 -10.47 10.77
CA THR A 61 5.00 -10.20 12.20
C THR A 61 4.17 -9.02 12.68
N ASN A 62 3.86 -8.08 11.80
CA ASN A 62 3.04 -6.90 12.07
C ASN A 62 1.59 -7.08 11.63
N SER A 63 1.15 -8.32 11.47
CA SER A 63 -0.24 -8.68 11.14
C SER A 63 -0.70 -8.25 9.75
N TRP A 64 0.23 -8.11 8.81
CA TRP A 64 -0.08 -7.95 7.39
C TRP A 64 0.05 -9.31 6.71
N ALA A 65 -1.01 -9.71 5.99
CA ALA A 65 -1.14 -11.07 5.46
C ALA A 65 -1.43 -11.07 3.96
N LYS A 66 -1.46 -12.28 3.39
CA LYS A 66 -1.81 -12.53 1.97
C LYS A 66 -0.91 -11.77 1.00
N ALA A 67 0.38 -11.72 1.31
CA ALA A 67 1.37 -10.99 0.51
C ALA A 67 1.44 -11.54 -0.93
N TRP A 68 1.55 -10.61 -1.86
CA TRP A 68 1.75 -10.89 -3.28
C TRP A 68 2.85 -9.97 -3.83
N VAL A 69 3.45 -10.36 -4.94
CA VAL A 69 4.45 -9.57 -5.64
C VAL A 69 3.97 -9.36 -7.08
N ASP A 70 3.77 -8.11 -7.48
CA ASP A 70 3.29 -7.74 -8.82
C ASP A 70 3.51 -6.24 -9.05
N GLY A 71 2.88 -5.70 -10.10
CA GLY A 71 2.76 -4.27 -10.34
C GLY A 71 1.52 -3.66 -9.67
N ILE A 72 1.23 -2.43 -10.04
CA ILE A 72 0.02 -1.69 -9.62
C ILE A 72 -0.82 -1.44 -10.88
N TYR A 73 -2.14 -1.59 -10.76
CA TYR A 73 -3.04 -1.31 -11.87
C TYR A 73 -2.92 0.14 -12.37
N ASP A 74 -3.04 0.32 -13.67
CA ASP A 74 -2.93 1.61 -14.36
C ASP A 74 -4.28 2.32 -14.55
N TYR A 75 -5.23 2.00 -13.69
CA TYR A 75 -6.55 2.64 -13.65
C TYR A 75 -6.93 2.95 -12.20
N HIS A 76 -7.75 3.98 -12.01
CA HIS A 76 -8.23 4.33 -10.66
C HIS A 76 -9.09 3.21 -10.10
N HIS A 77 -8.71 2.73 -8.94
CA HIS A 77 -9.43 1.69 -8.21
C HIS A 77 -9.23 1.87 -6.72
N TYR A 78 -10.13 1.31 -5.92
CA TYR A 78 -9.97 1.31 -4.47
C TYR A 78 -10.55 0.04 -3.86
N HIS A 79 -10.10 -0.25 -2.65
CA HIS A 79 -10.61 -1.35 -1.84
C HIS A 79 -11.44 -0.77 -0.71
N SER A 80 -12.62 -1.33 -0.46
CA SER A 80 -13.49 -0.89 0.63
C SER A 80 -13.50 -1.84 1.82
N THR A 81 -13.00 -3.07 1.62
CA THR A 81 -13.03 -4.14 2.61
C THR A 81 -11.65 -4.49 3.19
N ALA A 82 -10.61 -3.76 2.80
CA ALA A 82 -9.26 -3.95 3.32
C ALA A 82 -8.45 -2.67 3.18
N HIS A 83 -7.59 -2.40 4.15
CA HIS A 83 -6.45 -1.50 3.97
C HIS A 83 -5.37 -2.24 3.20
N GLU A 84 -4.43 -1.52 2.60
CA GLU A 84 -3.36 -2.14 1.83
C GLU A 84 -2.02 -1.52 2.15
N ILE A 85 -0.98 -2.35 2.24
CA ILE A 85 0.41 -1.89 2.30
C ILE A 85 1.11 -2.29 1.00
N LEU A 86 1.90 -1.38 0.45
CA LEU A 86 2.75 -1.64 -0.72
C LEU A 86 4.19 -1.30 -0.37
N VAL A 87 5.10 -2.21 -0.70
CA VAL A 87 6.54 -2.02 -0.58
C VAL A 87 7.15 -2.08 -1.96
N THR A 88 7.85 -1.04 -2.37
CA THR A 88 8.56 -1.03 -3.66
C THR A 88 9.83 -1.88 -3.54
N LEU A 89 9.86 -2.99 -4.27
CA LEU A 89 10.97 -3.96 -4.22
C LEU A 89 12.06 -3.65 -5.24
N ARG A 90 11.69 -3.15 -6.42
CA ARG A 90 12.64 -2.80 -7.49
C ARG A 90 12.01 -1.76 -8.41
N GLY A 91 12.88 -0.99 -9.08
CA GLY A 91 12.45 0.07 -9.97
C GLY A 91 11.82 1.23 -9.24
N SER A 92 11.06 2.01 -9.97
CA SER A 92 10.34 3.17 -9.46
C SER A 92 8.99 3.31 -10.15
N CYS A 93 8.08 4.07 -9.53
CA CYS A 93 6.79 4.36 -10.13
C CYS A 93 6.24 5.68 -9.62
N ARG A 94 5.26 6.22 -10.36
CA ARG A 94 4.42 7.31 -9.87
C ARG A 94 3.00 6.79 -9.76
N VAL A 95 2.36 7.11 -8.64
CA VAL A 95 0.98 6.70 -8.34
C VAL A 95 0.16 7.93 -8.00
N GLN A 96 -0.99 8.06 -8.64
CA GLN A 96 -1.98 9.10 -8.30
C GLN A 96 -2.97 8.52 -7.30
N PHE A 97 -3.11 9.21 -6.17
CA PHE A 97 -4.04 8.83 -5.10
C PHE A 97 -5.21 9.79 -5.05
N GLY A 98 -6.40 9.27 -4.81
CA GLY A 98 -7.58 10.08 -4.61
C GLY A 98 -8.44 10.31 -5.84
N GLY A 99 -8.12 9.70 -6.96
CA GLY A 99 -8.82 9.87 -8.22
C GLY A 99 -8.15 10.90 -9.14
N PRO A 100 -8.81 11.29 -10.25
CA PRO A 100 -8.21 12.19 -11.26
C PRO A 100 -7.76 13.55 -10.74
N ASN A 101 -8.37 14.03 -9.66
CA ASN A 101 -8.01 15.30 -9.04
C ASN A 101 -7.12 15.12 -7.79
N GLY A 102 -6.61 13.93 -7.58
CA GLY A 102 -5.80 13.60 -6.41
C GLY A 102 -4.33 13.98 -6.56
N LEU A 103 -3.55 13.58 -5.55
CA LEU A 103 -2.11 13.86 -5.52
C LEU A 103 -1.30 12.72 -6.14
N THR A 104 -0.22 13.08 -6.83
CA THR A 104 0.70 12.11 -7.41
C THR A 104 1.97 12.03 -6.56
N LEU A 105 2.33 10.83 -6.17
CA LEU A 105 3.54 10.56 -5.39
C LEU A 105 4.45 9.61 -6.16
N SER A 106 5.75 9.77 -5.95
CA SER A 106 6.78 8.91 -6.55
C SER A 106 7.31 7.94 -5.50
N PHE A 107 7.51 6.70 -5.91
CA PHE A 107 8.06 5.65 -5.07
C PHE A 107 9.27 5.03 -5.74
N GLU A 108 10.29 4.76 -4.95
CA GLU A 108 11.48 4.03 -5.38
C GLU A 108 11.76 2.86 -4.43
N LYS A 109 12.69 2.02 -4.80
CA LYS A 109 13.05 0.83 -4.04
C LYS A 109 13.26 1.15 -2.55
N GLY A 110 12.56 0.43 -1.69
CA GLY A 110 12.61 0.62 -0.24
C GLY A 110 11.50 1.48 0.35
N ASP A 111 10.73 2.18 -0.48
CA ASP A 111 9.60 2.99 -0.01
C ASP A 111 8.39 2.11 0.32
N VAL A 112 7.67 2.52 1.34
CA VAL A 112 6.45 1.85 1.80
C VAL A 112 5.31 2.85 1.82
N VAL A 113 4.12 2.41 1.38
CA VAL A 113 2.89 3.19 1.52
C VAL A 113 1.81 2.33 2.16
N ILE A 114 1.09 2.90 3.12
CA ILE A 114 -0.13 2.29 3.66
C ILE A 114 -1.30 3.09 3.11
N ILE A 115 -2.16 2.39 2.36
CA ILE A 115 -3.31 2.96 1.67
C ILE A 115 -4.56 2.60 2.48
N PRO A 116 -5.20 3.57 3.16
CA PRO A 116 -6.45 3.29 3.86
C PRO A 116 -7.54 2.83 2.90
N ALA A 117 -8.41 1.95 3.36
CA ALA A 117 -9.59 1.55 2.58
C ALA A 117 -10.35 2.79 2.11
N GLY A 118 -10.80 2.76 0.88
CA GLY A 118 -11.48 3.87 0.22
C GLY A 118 -10.59 4.74 -0.66
N VAL A 119 -9.30 4.81 -0.37
CA VAL A 119 -8.39 5.68 -1.13
C VAL A 119 -8.12 5.08 -2.50
N ALA A 120 -8.54 5.80 -3.54
CA ALA A 120 -8.31 5.42 -4.91
C ALA A 120 -6.83 5.56 -5.26
N HIS A 121 -6.32 4.65 -6.09
CA HIS A 121 -4.95 4.70 -6.56
C HIS A 121 -4.83 4.17 -7.99
N LYS A 122 -3.91 4.78 -8.73
CA LYS A 122 -3.63 4.47 -10.14
C LYS A 122 -2.14 4.66 -10.40
N LYS A 123 -1.49 3.66 -10.97
CA LYS A 123 -0.11 3.82 -11.46
C LYS A 123 -0.12 4.69 -12.71
N ILE A 124 0.62 5.79 -12.69
CA ILE A 124 0.76 6.71 -13.82
C ILE A 124 1.84 6.19 -14.78
N ASP A 125 3.00 5.84 -14.24
CA ASP A 125 4.11 5.27 -14.99
C ASP A 125 5.03 4.48 -14.06
N ASP A 126 5.95 3.74 -14.66
CA ASP A 126 6.97 3.00 -13.94
C ASP A 126 8.24 2.87 -14.77
N THR A 127 9.32 2.45 -14.13
CA THR A 127 10.64 2.26 -14.75
C THR A 127 11.34 1.04 -14.18
N ASP A 128 12.40 0.59 -14.87
CA ASP A 128 13.39 -0.38 -14.36
C ASP A 128 12.80 -1.69 -13.84
N GLY A 129 11.77 -2.20 -14.52
CA GLY A 129 11.13 -3.45 -14.13
C GLY A 129 10.46 -3.37 -12.76
N PHE A 130 9.73 -2.30 -12.51
CA PHE A 130 9.04 -2.05 -11.25
C PHE A 130 8.29 -3.27 -10.73
N GLN A 131 8.52 -3.59 -9.46
CA GLN A 131 7.75 -4.58 -8.71
C GLN A 131 7.51 -4.09 -7.30
N CYS A 132 6.32 -4.39 -6.77
CA CYS A 132 6.00 -4.13 -5.38
C CYS A 132 5.48 -5.39 -4.70
N LEU A 133 5.60 -5.40 -3.37
CA LEU A 133 4.97 -6.39 -2.51
C LEU A 133 3.78 -5.74 -1.86
N GLY A 134 2.59 -6.35 -2.04
CA GLY A 134 1.37 -5.89 -1.41
C GLY A 134 0.89 -6.87 -0.35
N ALA A 135 0.23 -6.36 0.68
CA ALA A 135 -0.39 -7.17 1.71
C ALA A 135 -1.56 -6.41 2.36
N TYR A 136 -2.35 -7.13 3.14
CA TYR A 136 -3.56 -6.61 3.78
C TYR A 136 -3.53 -6.95 5.26
N PRO A 137 -4.21 -6.18 6.13
CA PRO A 137 -4.35 -6.58 7.53
C PRO A 137 -4.91 -7.99 7.65
N ASP A 138 -4.41 -8.75 8.61
CA ASP A 138 -4.84 -10.13 8.81
C ASP A 138 -6.36 -10.20 9.00
N GLY A 139 -6.99 -11.15 8.30
CA GLY A 139 -8.45 -11.32 8.32
C GLY A 139 -9.21 -10.42 7.36
N GLN A 140 -8.56 -9.50 6.63
CA GLN A 140 -9.20 -8.67 5.63
C GLN A 140 -8.99 -9.21 4.22
N ASP A 141 -10.06 -9.24 3.42
CA ASP A 141 -10.02 -9.59 2.00
C ASP A 141 -10.40 -8.37 1.19
N PHE A 142 -9.61 -8.05 0.16
CA PHE A 142 -9.89 -6.88 -0.66
C PHE A 142 -11.01 -7.14 -1.67
N ASP A 143 -11.79 -6.10 -1.93
CA ASP A 143 -12.72 -6.00 -3.05
C ASP A 143 -12.16 -5.05 -4.10
N MET A 144 -12.82 -4.93 -5.24
CA MET A 144 -12.42 -4.01 -6.30
C MET A 144 -13.55 -3.05 -6.63
N ASN A 145 -13.25 -1.76 -6.57
CA ASN A 145 -14.18 -0.68 -6.90
C ASN A 145 -13.51 0.31 -7.85
N TYR A 146 -14.28 0.91 -8.73
CA TYR A 146 -13.78 1.71 -9.85
C TYR A 146 -14.28 3.16 -9.85
N GLY A 147 -14.98 3.56 -8.80
CA GLY A 147 -15.55 4.90 -8.70
C GLY A 147 -16.93 5.03 -9.34
N LYS A 148 -17.63 3.92 -9.54
CA LYS A 148 -18.99 3.92 -10.08
C LYS A 148 -19.99 4.34 -8.99
N PRO A 149 -21.03 5.13 -9.35
CA PRO A 149 -22.01 5.60 -8.35
C PRO A 149 -22.68 4.48 -7.56
N GLU A 150 -22.94 3.35 -8.19
CA GLU A 150 -23.59 2.20 -7.54
C GLU A 150 -22.75 1.50 -6.48
N GLU A 151 -21.44 1.77 -6.45
CA GLU A 151 -20.52 1.20 -5.46
C GLU A 151 -20.48 1.99 -4.15
N THR A 152 -20.82 3.27 -4.18
CA THR A 152 -20.49 4.24 -3.12
C THR A 152 -21.11 3.89 -1.76
N ASP A 153 -22.40 3.60 -1.70
CA ASP A 153 -23.08 3.38 -0.43
C ASP A 153 -22.52 2.15 0.31
N LYS A 154 -22.32 1.06 -0.41
CA LYS A 154 -21.76 -0.17 0.16
C LYS A 154 -20.30 0.03 0.55
N ALA A 155 -19.53 0.74 -0.26
CA ALA A 155 -18.13 1.03 0.03
C ALA A 155 -17.99 1.87 1.31
N LEU A 156 -18.78 2.92 1.47
CA LEU A 156 -18.77 3.76 2.68
C LEU A 156 -19.13 2.95 3.93
N GLU A 157 -20.12 2.07 3.83
CA GLU A 157 -20.48 1.17 4.93
C GLU A 157 -19.33 0.26 5.31
N ASN A 158 -18.68 -0.35 4.32
CA ASN A 158 -17.54 -1.24 4.53
C ASN A 158 -16.35 -0.50 5.18
N ILE A 159 -15.99 0.66 4.65
CA ILE A 159 -14.87 1.48 5.16
C ILE A 159 -15.08 1.84 6.62
N ARG A 160 -16.31 2.23 6.97
CA ARG A 160 -16.64 2.63 8.34
C ARG A 160 -16.46 1.50 9.36
N LYS A 161 -16.64 0.26 8.94
CA LYS A 161 -16.56 -0.92 9.81
C LYS A 161 -15.15 -1.44 10.00
N LEU A 162 -14.21 -1.05 9.15
CA LEU A 162 -12.85 -1.58 9.24
C LEU A 162 -12.09 -0.99 10.44
N PRO A 163 -11.39 -1.84 11.20
CA PRO A 163 -10.53 -1.35 12.27
C PRO A 163 -9.31 -0.61 11.68
N VAL A 164 -8.75 0.27 12.49
CA VAL A 164 -7.51 0.97 12.16
C VAL A 164 -6.37 -0.06 12.10
N PRO A 165 -5.50 -0.02 11.08
CA PRO A 165 -4.32 -0.90 11.04
C PRO A 165 -3.40 -0.60 12.21
N GLU A 166 -2.88 -1.65 12.85
CA GLU A 166 -1.93 -1.55 13.96
C GLU A 166 -0.49 -1.63 13.50
#